data_9fc3595e05b90cee4474c36e039875de
#
_entry.id   9fc3595e05b90cee4474c36e039875de
#
_cell.length_a   1.000
_cell.length_b   1.000
_cell.length_c   1.000
_cell.angle_alpha   90.00
_cell.angle_beta   90.00
_cell.angle_gamma   90.00
#
_symmetry.space_group_name_H-M   'P 1'
#
loop_
_entity.id
_entity.type
_entity.pdbx_description
1 polymer ?
#
loop_
_entity_poly.entity_id
_entity_poly.type
_entity_poly.pdbx_seq_one_letter_code
_entity_poly.pdbx_strand_id
1 'polypeptide(L)'
;MLQMINHSVDPKLLKDALSKIDNNEFKTSLNVPTGDFFYDPWTIKPEFKNTVWEDILNSLPFDKGEARIIVLKPGTSYYCHADADDRWHLNLQSEFGFICDIDQSLMYKLLSDGNWYEMNAGRRHTAANFGSIDRIQLVVRQLLKKNNLLDPVPVKIITKTQTVDFRYQFDNTVSLWLNHANKKGIICDFKFVDTEVSFKVERNSLQSLTEIVPDIFEVVV
;
A
#
# COMPACT_ATOMS: atom_id res chain seq x y z
N MET A 1 -1.13 13.95 2.04
CA MET A 1 -0.73 12.53 1.99
C MET A 1 -1.56 11.67 2.92
N LEU A 2 -1.67 11.99 4.20
CA LEU A 2 -2.41 11.22 5.20
C LEU A 2 -3.55 12.06 5.77
N GLN A 3 -4.77 11.49 5.81
CA GLN A 3 -5.93 12.14 6.42
C GLN A 3 -6.78 11.13 7.21
N MET A 4 -7.34 11.58 8.32
CA MET A 4 -8.32 10.80 9.08
C MET A 4 -9.62 10.71 8.28
N ILE A 5 -10.22 9.52 8.24
CA ILE A 5 -11.54 9.30 7.64
C ILE A 5 -12.60 9.08 8.74
N ASN A 6 -13.87 9.22 8.38
CA ASN A 6 -14.97 9.09 9.36
C ASN A 6 -15.35 7.62 9.63
N HIS A 7 -14.34 6.81 9.95
CA HIS A 7 -14.50 5.41 10.37
C HIS A 7 -13.56 5.12 11.53
N SER A 8 -14.06 4.39 12.51
CA SER A 8 -13.28 4.07 13.70
C SER A 8 -13.60 2.67 14.23
N VAL A 9 -12.70 2.16 15.04
CA VAL A 9 -12.78 0.88 15.75
C VAL A 9 -12.97 1.15 17.24
N ASP A 10 -13.84 0.39 17.91
CA ASP A 10 -13.98 0.46 19.36
C ASP A 10 -12.60 0.20 20.03
N PRO A 11 -12.15 1.06 20.95
CA PRO A 11 -10.88 0.89 21.67
C PRO A 11 -10.75 -0.46 22.39
N LYS A 12 -11.84 -1.11 22.76
CA LYS A 12 -11.81 -2.47 23.34
C LYS A 12 -11.33 -3.51 22.33
N LEU A 13 -11.75 -3.39 21.05
CA LEU A 13 -11.29 -4.28 19.99
C LEU A 13 -9.80 -4.09 19.70
N LEU A 14 -9.29 -2.85 19.78
CA LEU A 14 -7.84 -2.60 19.64
C LEU A 14 -7.03 -3.30 20.71
N LYS A 15 -7.48 -3.23 21.97
CA LYS A 15 -6.80 -3.90 23.09
C LYS A 15 -6.82 -5.42 22.95
N ASP A 16 -7.95 -5.99 22.53
CA ASP A 16 -8.06 -7.43 22.26
C ASP A 16 -7.16 -7.84 21.10
N ALA A 17 -7.15 -7.09 20.01
CA ALA A 17 -6.28 -7.33 18.87
C ALA A 17 -4.80 -7.35 19.26
N LEU A 18 -4.34 -6.36 20.03
CA LEU A 18 -2.94 -6.28 20.50
C LEU A 18 -2.53 -7.52 21.30
N SER A 19 -3.41 -8.09 22.10
CA SER A 19 -3.14 -9.30 22.90
C SER A 19 -2.91 -10.56 22.06
N LYS A 20 -3.27 -10.53 20.77
CA LYS A 20 -3.22 -11.67 19.84
C LYS A 20 -2.11 -11.54 18.79
N ILE A 21 -1.29 -10.50 18.86
CA ILE A 21 -0.21 -10.27 17.90
C ILE A 21 1.05 -11.02 18.35
N ASP A 22 1.64 -11.78 17.42
CA ASP A 22 3.01 -12.25 17.57
C ASP A 22 3.97 -11.13 17.16
N ASN A 23 4.58 -10.49 18.16
CA ASN A 23 5.51 -9.40 17.92
C ASN A 23 6.85 -9.86 17.28
N ASN A 24 7.11 -11.15 17.15
CA ASN A 24 8.29 -11.65 16.45
C ASN A 24 8.10 -11.66 14.93
N GLU A 25 6.85 -11.67 14.47
CA GLU A 25 6.51 -11.61 13.05
C GLU A 25 6.50 -10.16 12.58
N PHE A 26 7.38 -9.83 11.63
CA PHE A 26 7.42 -8.50 11.02
C PHE A 26 6.11 -8.17 10.27
N LYS A 27 5.53 -9.17 9.59
CA LYS A 27 4.33 -9.01 8.75
C LYS A 27 3.40 -10.23 8.87
N THR A 28 2.14 -10.00 9.25
CA THR A 28 1.08 -11.03 9.27
C THR A 28 -0.05 -10.62 8.33
N SER A 29 -0.32 -11.40 7.30
CA SER A 29 -1.43 -11.17 6.37
C SER A 29 -2.73 -11.79 6.90
N LEU A 30 -3.80 -11.00 6.99
CA LEU A 30 -5.10 -11.40 7.55
C LEU A 30 -6.06 -11.99 6.51
N ASN A 31 -5.81 -11.75 5.23
CA ASN A 31 -6.69 -12.16 4.14
C ASN A 31 -5.90 -12.68 2.92
N VAL A 32 -6.63 -13.23 1.95
CA VAL A 32 -6.10 -13.79 0.71
C VAL A 32 -6.89 -13.27 -0.49
N PRO A 33 -6.25 -13.16 -1.69
CA PRO A 33 -6.94 -12.72 -2.89
C PRO A 33 -8.01 -13.71 -3.31
N THR A 34 -9.12 -13.21 -3.89
CA THR A 34 -10.19 -14.04 -4.48
C THR A 34 -10.07 -14.14 -6.00
N GLY A 35 -9.30 -13.26 -6.62
CA GLY A 35 -9.08 -13.15 -8.05
C GLY A 35 -7.90 -12.26 -8.35
N ASP A 36 -8.10 -11.18 -9.12
CA ASP A 36 -7.03 -10.25 -9.44
C ASP A 36 -6.50 -9.54 -8.19
N PHE A 37 -5.18 -9.50 -8.07
CA PHE A 37 -4.50 -8.98 -6.88
C PHE A 37 -4.81 -7.50 -6.59
N PHE A 38 -5.03 -6.69 -7.62
CA PHE A 38 -5.22 -5.25 -7.49
C PHE A 38 -6.68 -4.81 -7.60
N TYR A 39 -7.53 -5.60 -8.27
CA TYR A 39 -8.87 -5.17 -8.65
C TYR A 39 -9.99 -5.92 -7.93
N ASP A 40 -9.72 -7.12 -7.41
CA ASP A 40 -10.76 -7.93 -6.78
C ASP A 40 -10.63 -7.92 -5.26
N PRO A 41 -11.77 -7.88 -4.54
CA PRO A 41 -11.76 -7.90 -3.08
C PRO A 41 -11.08 -9.15 -2.53
N TRP A 42 -10.36 -8.99 -1.44
CA TRP A 42 -9.72 -10.10 -0.72
C TRP A 42 -10.65 -10.64 0.36
N THR A 43 -10.61 -11.93 0.61
CA THR A 43 -11.38 -12.59 1.67
C THR A 43 -10.52 -12.87 2.90
N ILE A 44 -11.12 -12.72 4.09
CA ILE A 44 -10.43 -13.01 5.34
C ILE A 44 -10.04 -14.50 5.40
N LYS A 45 -8.86 -14.79 5.93
CA LYS A 45 -8.40 -16.18 6.12
C LYS A 45 -9.25 -16.90 7.17
N PRO A 46 -9.42 -18.24 7.03
CA PRO A 46 -10.26 -19.01 7.96
C PRO A 46 -9.89 -18.84 9.43
N GLU A 47 -8.58 -18.75 9.75
CA GLU A 47 -8.07 -18.62 11.12
C GLU A 47 -8.40 -17.26 11.77
N PHE A 48 -8.77 -16.24 10.97
CA PHE A 48 -9.17 -14.93 11.47
C PHE A 48 -10.67 -14.68 11.40
N LYS A 49 -11.46 -15.61 10.84
CA LYS A 49 -12.93 -15.51 10.83
C LYS A 49 -13.50 -15.61 12.26
N ASN A 50 -14.55 -14.84 12.51
CA ASN A 50 -15.21 -14.74 13.82
C ASN A 50 -14.24 -14.33 14.94
N THR A 51 -13.20 -13.56 14.60
CA THR A 51 -12.26 -13.01 15.56
C THR A 51 -12.29 -11.48 15.52
N VAL A 52 -11.63 -10.85 16.48
CA VAL A 52 -11.46 -9.39 16.54
C VAL A 52 -10.92 -8.79 15.22
N TRP A 53 -10.16 -9.55 14.44
CA TRP A 53 -9.61 -9.09 13.16
C TRP A 53 -10.68 -8.91 12.10
N GLU A 54 -11.67 -9.80 12.05
CA GLU A 54 -12.81 -9.65 11.15
C GLU A 54 -13.64 -8.43 11.53
N ASP A 55 -13.92 -8.24 12.83
CA ASP A 55 -14.66 -7.08 13.35
C ASP A 55 -13.95 -5.76 13.00
N ILE A 56 -12.62 -5.70 13.19
CA ILE A 56 -11.82 -4.54 12.84
C ILE A 56 -11.87 -4.27 11.32
N LEU A 57 -11.71 -5.28 10.48
CA LEU A 57 -11.78 -5.11 9.02
C LEU A 57 -13.18 -4.68 8.56
N ASN A 58 -14.23 -5.16 9.21
CA ASN A 58 -15.62 -4.78 8.91
C ASN A 58 -15.97 -3.34 9.34
N SER A 59 -15.16 -2.70 10.19
CA SER A 59 -15.30 -1.27 10.50
C SER A 59 -14.98 -0.36 9.32
N LEU A 60 -14.29 -0.88 8.29
CA LEU A 60 -14.12 -0.24 6.98
C LEU A 60 -15.19 -0.80 6.02
N PRO A 61 -16.18 0.00 5.61
CA PRO A 61 -17.30 -0.48 4.76
C PRO A 61 -16.94 -0.54 3.26
N PHE A 62 -15.66 -0.57 2.91
CA PHE A 62 -15.17 -0.59 1.54
C PHE A 62 -14.65 -1.97 1.16
N ASP A 63 -14.65 -2.28 -0.13
CA ASP A 63 -13.92 -3.42 -0.67
C ASP A 63 -12.42 -3.24 -0.42
N LYS A 64 -11.77 -4.30 0.01
CA LYS A 64 -10.39 -4.27 0.51
C LYS A 64 -9.50 -5.22 -0.28
N GLY A 65 -8.29 -4.77 -0.57
CA GLY A 65 -7.17 -5.62 -0.97
C GLY A 65 -6.50 -6.27 0.25
N GLU A 66 -5.19 -6.50 0.17
CA GLU A 66 -4.41 -7.11 1.24
C GLU A 66 -4.51 -6.32 2.55
N ALA A 67 -4.90 -6.99 3.63
CA ALA A 67 -4.87 -6.49 4.99
C ALA A 67 -3.75 -7.17 5.76
N ARG A 68 -2.83 -6.39 6.34
CA ARG A 68 -1.65 -6.91 7.02
C ARG A 68 -1.30 -6.15 8.28
N ILE A 69 -0.92 -6.88 9.32
CA ILE A 69 -0.31 -6.32 10.51
C ILE A 69 1.18 -6.13 10.22
N ILE A 70 1.73 -4.96 10.54
CA ILE A 70 3.15 -4.63 10.41
C ILE A 70 3.68 -4.26 11.80
N VAL A 71 4.76 -4.91 12.22
CA VAL A 71 5.46 -4.65 13.47
C VAL A 71 6.83 -4.05 13.17
N LEU A 72 7.06 -2.80 13.55
CA LEU A 72 8.35 -2.16 13.49
C LEU A 72 8.97 -2.09 14.89
N LYS A 73 10.12 -2.72 15.06
CA LYS A 73 10.88 -2.69 16.32
C LYS A 73 11.42 -1.30 16.64
N PRO A 74 11.71 -0.98 17.90
CA PRO A 74 12.41 0.25 18.28
C PRO A 74 13.67 0.49 17.45
N GLY A 75 13.88 1.74 17.00
CA GLY A 75 15.03 2.14 16.21
C GLY A 75 15.06 1.62 14.77
N THR A 76 13.96 1.08 14.25
CA THR A 76 13.87 0.58 12.87
C THR A 76 12.99 1.44 11.99
N SER A 77 13.22 1.35 10.67
CA SER A 77 12.39 1.98 9.66
C SER A 77 12.10 1.02 8.51
N TYR A 78 11.04 1.32 7.78
CA TYR A 78 10.79 0.70 6.49
C TYR A 78 11.65 1.38 5.41
N TYR A 79 11.87 0.72 4.25
CA TYR A 79 12.56 1.41 3.16
C TYR A 79 11.66 2.50 2.54
N CYS A 80 12.28 3.51 1.93
CA CYS A 80 11.55 4.56 1.22
C CYS A 80 11.00 4.01 -0.09
N HIS A 81 9.70 4.20 -0.33
CA HIS A 81 9.01 3.70 -1.53
C HIS A 81 7.76 4.53 -1.84
N ALA A 82 7.19 4.28 -3.01
CA ALA A 82 5.83 4.65 -3.40
C ALA A 82 5.07 3.39 -3.80
N ASP A 83 3.76 3.37 -3.58
CA ASP A 83 2.89 2.25 -3.96
C ASP A 83 2.02 2.61 -5.17
N ALA A 84 1.68 1.62 -5.99
CA ALA A 84 0.75 1.81 -7.10
C ALA A 84 -0.71 2.04 -6.65
N ASP A 85 -1.05 1.62 -5.44
CA ASP A 85 -2.38 1.72 -4.82
C ASP A 85 -2.30 2.42 -3.45
N ASP A 86 -3.38 3.10 -3.08
CA ASP A 86 -3.48 3.78 -1.78
C ASP A 86 -3.69 2.80 -0.62
N ARG A 87 -3.58 3.32 0.61
CA ARG A 87 -3.66 2.51 1.82
C ARG A 87 -4.62 3.13 2.84
N TRP A 88 -5.28 2.26 3.59
CA TRP A 88 -5.85 2.63 4.90
C TRP A 88 -4.93 2.15 6.01
N HIS A 89 -4.79 2.97 7.04
CA HIS A 89 -3.97 2.69 8.21
C HIS A 89 -4.81 2.77 9.48
N LEU A 90 -4.66 1.78 10.34
CA LEU A 90 -5.13 1.81 11.72
C LEU A 90 -3.92 1.58 12.63
N ASN A 91 -3.64 2.55 13.50
CA ASN A 91 -2.53 2.40 14.44
C ASN A 91 -3.01 1.67 15.69
N LEU A 92 -2.44 0.48 15.94
CA LEU A 92 -2.78 -0.35 17.08
C LEU A 92 -1.95 0.02 18.30
N GLN A 93 -0.64 0.23 18.11
CA GLN A 93 0.30 0.62 19.16
C GLN A 93 1.41 1.50 18.58
N SER A 94 1.72 2.60 19.27
CA SER A 94 2.89 3.43 18.96
C SER A 94 3.15 4.42 20.08
N GLU A 95 4.43 4.64 20.38
CA GLU A 95 4.90 5.74 21.23
C GLU A 95 5.42 6.90 20.38
N PHE A 96 6.49 6.66 19.63
CA PHE A 96 7.14 7.60 18.70
C PHE A 96 7.29 6.97 17.31
N GLY A 97 6.18 6.48 16.77
CA GLY A 97 6.12 5.96 15.40
C GLY A 97 5.51 6.95 14.44
N PHE A 98 6.09 7.06 13.24
CA PHE A 98 5.70 8.03 12.22
C PHE A 98 5.55 7.37 10.86
N ILE A 99 4.70 7.98 10.02
CA ILE A 99 4.76 7.86 8.56
C ILE A 99 5.40 9.15 8.05
N CYS A 100 6.45 9.03 7.25
CA CYS A 100 7.21 10.17 6.73
C CYS A 100 6.89 10.34 5.24
N ASP A 101 6.38 11.50 4.85
CA ASP A 101 6.26 11.96 3.47
C ASP A 101 7.60 12.57 3.06
N ILE A 102 8.35 11.86 2.24
CA ILE A 102 9.69 12.27 1.83
C ILE A 102 9.65 13.48 0.89
N ASP A 103 8.63 13.53 0.01
CA ASP A 103 8.49 14.60 -0.98
C ASP A 103 8.18 15.96 -0.35
N GLN A 104 7.52 15.98 0.80
CA GLN A 104 7.17 17.22 1.52
C GLN A 104 7.96 17.42 2.81
N SER A 105 8.85 16.51 3.16
CA SER A 105 9.60 16.53 4.43
C SER A 105 8.66 16.63 5.66
N LEU A 106 7.54 15.90 5.64
CA LEU A 106 6.55 15.89 6.70
C LEU A 106 6.54 14.54 7.43
N MET A 107 6.30 14.60 8.74
CA MET A 107 6.14 13.42 9.59
C MET A 107 4.75 13.41 10.21
N TYR A 108 4.02 12.30 10.02
CA TYR A 108 2.68 12.10 10.55
C TYR A 108 2.72 11.10 11.70
N LYS A 109 2.36 11.53 12.91
CA LYS A 109 2.15 10.65 14.05
C LYS A 109 0.71 10.16 14.03
N LEU A 110 0.52 8.84 13.88
CA LEU A 110 -0.80 8.24 14.02
C LEU A 110 -1.06 7.90 15.49
N LEU A 111 -2.24 8.26 15.96
CA LEU A 111 -2.68 7.93 17.32
C LEU A 111 -3.27 6.51 17.36
N SER A 112 -3.10 5.82 18.50
CA SER A 112 -3.75 4.53 18.76
C SER A 112 -5.14 4.77 19.40
N ASP A 113 -5.96 5.55 18.71
CA ASP A 113 -7.27 6.04 19.17
C ASP A 113 -8.46 5.36 18.46
N GLY A 114 -8.18 4.37 17.63
CA GLY A 114 -9.18 3.63 16.86
C GLY A 114 -9.56 4.25 15.53
N ASN A 115 -9.08 5.44 15.20
CA ASN A 115 -9.41 6.08 13.94
C ASN A 115 -8.66 5.47 12.76
N TRP A 116 -9.36 5.32 11.64
CA TRP A 116 -8.75 4.98 10.37
C TRP A 116 -8.23 6.21 9.65
N TYR A 117 -7.10 6.02 8.98
CA TYR A 117 -6.45 7.05 8.19
C TYR A 117 -6.28 6.57 6.75
N GLU A 118 -6.66 7.40 5.78
CA GLU A 118 -6.37 7.17 4.38
C GLU A 118 -5.03 7.79 4.01
N MET A 119 -4.21 7.06 3.27
CA MET A 119 -2.91 7.49 2.80
C MET A 119 -2.83 7.44 1.29
N ASN A 120 -2.50 8.58 0.67
CA ASN A 120 -2.03 8.61 -0.71
C ASN A 120 -0.63 7.98 -0.76
N ALA A 121 -0.59 6.68 -1.01
CA ALA A 121 0.64 5.88 -1.00
C ALA A 121 1.44 6.01 -2.31
N GLY A 122 0.89 6.64 -3.35
CA GLY A 122 1.63 7.00 -4.56
C GLY A 122 2.67 8.11 -4.36
N ARG A 123 2.81 8.68 -3.16
CA ARG A 123 3.88 9.60 -2.79
C ARG A 123 5.00 8.84 -2.11
N ARG A 124 6.26 9.29 -2.31
CA ARG A 124 7.41 8.64 -1.66
C ARG A 124 7.31 8.77 -0.15
N HIS A 125 7.31 7.63 0.51
CA HIS A 125 7.11 7.57 1.95
C HIS A 125 7.92 6.45 2.59
N THR A 126 8.08 6.56 3.89
CA THR A 126 8.57 5.50 4.76
C THR A 126 7.83 5.52 6.08
N ALA A 127 8.01 4.48 6.88
CA ALA A 127 7.55 4.42 8.25
C ALA A 127 8.75 4.19 9.17
N ALA A 128 8.78 4.86 10.32
CA ALA A 128 9.85 4.75 11.29
C ALA A 128 9.30 4.62 12.71
N ASN A 129 10.05 3.92 13.57
CA ASN A 129 9.78 3.81 15.00
C ASN A 129 10.97 4.35 15.79
N PHE A 130 10.82 5.54 16.34
CA PHE A 130 11.81 6.18 17.20
C PHE A 130 11.51 5.99 18.71
N GLY A 131 10.44 5.24 19.03
CA GLY A 131 10.04 4.95 20.41
C GLY A 131 10.80 3.78 21.04
N SER A 132 10.44 3.47 22.28
CA SER A 132 11.02 2.37 23.07
C SER A 132 10.19 1.07 22.99
N ILE A 133 8.98 1.13 22.44
CA ILE A 133 8.09 -0.01 22.26
C ILE A 133 7.86 -0.29 20.77
N ASP A 134 7.38 -1.50 20.45
CA ASP A 134 7.02 -1.85 19.08
C ASP A 134 5.94 -0.92 18.53
N ARG A 135 6.12 -0.47 17.29
CA ARG A 135 5.08 0.21 16.51
C ARG A 135 4.30 -0.84 15.73
N ILE A 136 3.01 -0.94 15.99
CA ILE A 136 2.14 -1.95 15.40
C ILE A 136 1.00 -1.27 14.65
N GLN A 137 0.89 -1.59 13.36
CA GLN A 137 -0.15 -1.04 12.48
C GLN A 137 -0.85 -2.14 11.69
N LEU A 138 -2.16 -1.99 11.53
CA LEU A 138 -2.91 -2.65 10.47
C LEU A 138 -2.92 -1.75 9.24
N VAL A 139 -2.43 -2.29 8.14
CA VAL A 139 -2.35 -1.62 6.83
C VAL A 139 -3.22 -2.39 5.85
N VAL A 140 -4.15 -1.70 5.21
CA VAL A 140 -5.10 -2.29 4.27
C VAL A 140 -4.97 -1.60 2.92
N ARG A 141 -4.80 -2.38 1.86
CA ARG A 141 -4.70 -1.88 0.48
C ARG A 141 -6.07 -1.44 -0.02
N GLN A 142 -6.12 -0.33 -0.73
CA GLN A 142 -7.26 0.04 -1.55
C GLN A 142 -7.16 -0.70 -2.88
N LEU A 143 -8.30 -1.06 -3.45
CA LEU A 143 -8.35 -1.63 -4.80
C LEU A 143 -8.13 -0.54 -5.84
N LEU A 144 -7.46 -0.88 -6.93
CA LEU A 144 -7.33 0.00 -8.09
C LEU A 144 -8.68 0.15 -8.79
N LYS A 145 -8.88 1.29 -9.44
CA LYS A 145 -10.07 1.52 -10.25
C LYS A 145 -9.99 0.73 -11.55
N LYS A 146 -11.05 0.02 -11.89
CA LYS A 146 -11.24 -0.61 -13.22
C LYS A 146 -11.64 0.48 -14.22
N ASN A 147 -10.64 1.08 -14.86
CA ASN A 147 -10.87 2.16 -15.83
C ASN A 147 -11.22 1.61 -17.21
N ASN A 148 -12.09 2.32 -17.94
CA ASN A 148 -12.42 2.03 -19.33
C ASN A 148 -11.66 3.02 -20.24
N LEU A 149 -10.69 2.52 -20.97
CA LEU A 149 -9.88 3.32 -21.90
C LEU A 149 -10.54 3.37 -23.27
N LEU A 150 -10.38 4.50 -23.97
CA LEU A 150 -10.94 4.70 -25.33
C LEU A 150 -10.03 4.10 -26.41
N ASP A 151 -8.71 4.27 -26.27
CA ASP A 151 -7.71 3.74 -27.20
C ASP A 151 -6.55 3.07 -26.41
N PRO A 152 -6.80 1.86 -25.84
CA PRO A 152 -5.87 1.18 -24.99
C PRO A 152 -4.69 0.60 -25.75
N VAL A 153 -3.48 0.93 -25.33
CA VAL A 153 -2.23 0.34 -25.81
C VAL A 153 -1.65 -0.56 -24.71
N PRO A 154 -1.36 -1.84 -25.00
CA PRO A 154 -0.70 -2.71 -24.04
C PRO A 154 0.75 -2.25 -23.83
N VAL A 155 1.18 -2.22 -22.58
CA VAL A 155 2.54 -1.80 -22.20
C VAL A 155 3.09 -2.77 -21.17
N LYS A 156 4.39 -3.05 -21.29
CA LYS A 156 5.17 -3.74 -20.27
C LYS A 156 6.37 -2.88 -19.87
N ILE A 157 6.64 -2.85 -18.58
CA ILE A 157 7.89 -2.31 -18.02
C ILE A 157 8.68 -3.49 -17.50
N ILE A 158 9.86 -3.71 -18.07
CA ILE A 158 10.72 -4.86 -17.77
C ILE A 158 12.05 -4.32 -17.25
N THR A 159 12.62 -4.95 -16.23
CA THR A 159 13.97 -4.62 -15.78
C THR A 159 15.03 -5.11 -16.77
N LYS A 160 15.96 -4.24 -17.15
CA LYS A 160 17.14 -4.61 -17.96
C LYS A 160 18.19 -5.36 -17.14
N THR A 161 18.30 -5.01 -15.87
CA THR A 161 19.27 -5.61 -14.94
C THR A 161 18.70 -5.62 -13.53
N GLN A 162 18.92 -6.72 -12.79
CA GLN A 162 18.67 -6.72 -11.35
C GLN A 162 19.84 -6.03 -10.64
N THR A 163 19.66 -4.77 -10.28
CA THR A 163 20.61 -4.03 -9.45
C THR A 163 20.08 -3.89 -8.03
N VAL A 164 20.96 -3.54 -7.10
CA VAL A 164 20.57 -3.24 -5.71
C VAL A 164 19.50 -2.14 -5.64
N ASP A 165 19.53 -1.20 -6.60
CA ASP A 165 18.62 -0.05 -6.65
C ASP A 165 17.32 -0.33 -7.43
N PHE A 166 17.15 -1.52 -8.04
CA PHE A 166 16.00 -1.84 -8.89
C PHE A 166 14.68 -1.52 -8.23
N ARG A 167 14.42 -2.09 -7.04
CA ARG A 167 13.16 -1.89 -6.34
C ARG A 167 12.97 -0.45 -5.90
N TYR A 168 14.02 0.21 -5.44
CA TYR A 168 13.99 1.61 -5.04
C TYR A 168 13.59 2.51 -6.23
N GLN A 169 14.22 2.34 -7.40
CA GLN A 169 13.90 3.13 -8.59
C GLN A 169 12.47 2.84 -9.08
N PHE A 170 12.08 1.56 -9.13
CA PHE A 170 10.73 1.18 -9.52
C PHE A 170 9.70 1.80 -8.59
N ASP A 171 9.80 1.57 -7.28
CA ASP A 171 8.84 2.05 -6.28
C ASP A 171 8.78 3.58 -6.20
N ASN A 172 9.89 4.27 -6.42
CA ASN A 172 9.93 5.73 -6.32
C ASN A 172 9.61 6.50 -7.61
N THR A 173 9.56 5.85 -8.74
CA THR A 173 9.29 6.51 -10.03
C THR A 173 8.12 5.88 -10.74
N VAL A 174 8.20 4.57 -11.01
CA VAL A 174 7.18 3.86 -11.79
C VAL A 174 5.89 3.70 -10.99
N SER A 175 5.97 3.23 -9.73
CA SER A 175 4.78 3.09 -8.88
C SER A 175 4.07 4.42 -8.61
N LEU A 176 4.83 5.51 -8.43
CA LEU A 176 4.27 6.85 -8.27
C LEU A 176 3.47 7.28 -9.51
N TRP A 177 4.04 7.08 -10.70
CA TRP A 177 3.34 7.37 -11.95
C TRP A 177 2.10 6.49 -12.12
N LEU A 178 2.19 5.17 -11.88
CA LEU A 178 1.08 4.23 -12.01
C LEU A 178 -0.08 4.58 -11.07
N ASN A 179 0.19 4.93 -9.82
CA ASN A 179 -0.82 5.38 -8.87
C ASN A 179 -1.57 6.60 -9.41
N HIS A 180 -0.82 7.60 -9.89
CA HIS A 180 -1.40 8.82 -10.45
C HIS A 180 -2.21 8.53 -11.72
N ALA A 181 -1.66 7.73 -12.63
CA ALA A 181 -2.30 7.35 -13.88
C ALA A 181 -3.60 6.55 -13.69
N ASN A 182 -3.63 5.63 -12.72
CA ASN A 182 -4.85 4.91 -12.37
C ASN A 182 -5.93 5.86 -11.83
N LYS A 183 -5.57 6.77 -10.92
CA LYS A 183 -6.49 7.78 -10.38
C LYS A 183 -7.08 8.70 -11.47
N LYS A 184 -6.28 9.04 -12.47
CA LYS A 184 -6.72 9.84 -13.63
C LYS A 184 -7.52 9.05 -14.66
N GLY A 185 -7.61 7.73 -14.54
CA GLY A 185 -8.33 6.89 -15.48
C GLY A 185 -7.61 6.63 -16.80
N ILE A 186 -6.28 6.82 -16.86
CA ILE A 186 -5.49 6.66 -18.09
C ILE A 186 -4.77 5.30 -18.20
N ILE A 187 -4.85 4.45 -17.17
CA ILE A 187 -4.39 3.05 -17.22
C ILE A 187 -5.46 2.08 -16.71
N CYS A 188 -5.40 0.83 -17.20
CA CYS A 188 -6.20 -0.30 -16.70
C CYS A 188 -5.42 -1.62 -16.83
N ASP A 189 -6.02 -2.72 -16.34
CA ASP A 189 -5.50 -4.09 -16.44
C ASP A 189 -4.07 -4.25 -15.87
N PHE A 190 -3.79 -3.53 -14.79
CA PHE A 190 -2.48 -3.55 -14.14
C PHE A 190 -2.18 -4.94 -13.54
N LYS A 191 -0.99 -5.48 -13.85
CA LYS A 191 -0.48 -6.75 -13.30
C LYS A 191 0.99 -6.61 -12.96
N PHE A 192 1.39 -7.20 -11.86
CA PHE A 192 2.77 -7.28 -11.42
C PHE A 192 3.17 -8.76 -11.30
N VAL A 193 4.22 -9.14 -12.02
CA VAL A 193 4.76 -10.51 -11.97
C VAL A 193 6.29 -10.41 -11.90
N ASP A 194 6.86 -10.81 -10.77
CA ASP A 194 8.30 -10.80 -10.50
C ASP A 194 8.95 -9.43 -10.79
N THR A 195 9.62 -9.30 -11.93
CA THR A 195 10.35 -8.10 -12.38
C THR A 195 9.68 -7.40 -13.56
N GLU A 196 8.45 -7.78 -13.88
CA GLU A 196 7.67 -7.23 -14.97
C GLU A 196 6.39 -6.59 -14.42
N VAL A 197 6.05 -5.43 -14.96
CA VAL A 197 4.74 -4.80 -14.79
C VAL A 197 4.07 -4.68 -16.15
N SER A 198 2.84 -5.17 -16.27
CA SER A 198 2.04 -5.01 -17.46
C SER A 198 0.74 -4.28 -17.16
N PHE A 199 0.27 -3.46 -18.08
CA PHE A 199 -0.97 -2.70 -18.01
C PHE A 199 -1.36 -2.23 -19.41
N LYS A 200 -2.54 -1.65 -19.54
CA LYS A 200 -2.92 -0.89 -20.73
C LYS A 200 -2.92 0.59 -20.39
N VAL A 201 -2.44 1.42 -21.31
CA VAL A 201 -2.40 2.88 -21.16
C VAL A 201 -3.20 3.52 -22.31
N GLU A 202 -3.86 4.65 -22.02
CA GLU A 202 -4.43 5.48 -23.07
C GLU A 202 -3.33 5.97 -24.02
N ARG A 203 -3.48 5.79 -25.35
CA ARG A 203 -2.42 6.04 -26.36
C ARG A 203 -1.77 7.40 -26.24
N ASN A 204 -2.57 8.45 -26.02
CA ASN A 204 -2.05 9.82 -25.87
C ASN A 204 -1.22 10.06 -24.60
N SER A 205 -1.22 9.12 -23.67
CA SER A 205 -0.45 9.17 -22.41
C SER A 205 0.84 8.34 -22.46
N LEU A 206 1.08 7.59 -23.55
CA LEU A 206 2.23 6.69 -23.67
C LEU A 206 3.57 7.46 -23.61
N GLN A 207 3.67 8.62 -24.26
CA GLN A 207 4.86 9.42 -24.26
C GLN A 207 5.27 9.86 -22.85
N SER A 208 4.30 10.31 -22.03
CA SER A 208 4.60 10.74 -20.66
C SER A 208 5.11 9.59 -19.77
N LEU A 209 4.73 8.34 -20.07
CA LEU A 209 5.29 7.17 -19.41
C LEU A 209 6.76 6.95 -19.80
N THR A 210 7.06 6.96 -21.08
CA THR A 210 8.44 6.71 -21.56
C THR A 210 9.44 7.76 -21.09
N GLU A 211 8.99 8.99 -20.86
CA GLU A 211 9.84 10.09 -20.36
C GLU A 211 10.20 9.95 -18.87
N ILE A 212 9.39 9.24 -18.07
CA ILE A 212 9.61 9.12 -16.63
C ILE A 212 10.24 7.78 -16.20
N VAL A 213 10.18 6.76 -17.07
CA VAL A 213 10.75 5.45 -16.74
C VAL A 213 12.27 5.52 -16.78
N PRO A 214 12.97 5.17 -15.68
CA PRO A 214 14.43 5.19 -15.66
C PRO A 214 15.06 4.24 -16.67
N ASP A 215 16.26 4.57 -17.14
CA ASP A 215 17.01 3.81 -18.16
C ASP A 215 17.32 2.35 -17.78
N ILE A 216 17.23 2.01 -16.50
CA ILE A 216 17.37 0.62 -16.03
C ILE A 216 16.18 -0.27 -16.41
N PHE A 217 15.10 0.32 -16.88
CA PHE A 217 13.91 -0.37 -17.37
C PHE A 217 13.80 -0.27 -18.90
N GLU A 218 13.09 -1.24 -19.45
CA GLU A 218 12.66 -1.24 -20.83
C GLU A 218 11.13 -1.10 -20.87
N VAL A 219 10.64 -0.18 -21.71
CA VAL A 219 9.22 -0.03 -21.99
C VAL A 219 8.94 -0.73 -23.32
N VAL A 220 8.16 -1.78 -23.28
CA VAL A 220 7.72 -2.56 -24.45
C VAL A 220 6.25 -2.23 -24.72
N VAL A 221 5.94 -1.86 -25.96
CA VAL A 221 4.60 -1.48 -26.42
C VAL A 221 4.08 -2.50 -27.43
#